data_8bc8ca37b4ce630f48513c339cf28909
#
_entry.id   8bc8ca37b4ce630f48513c339cf28909
#
_cell.length_a   1.000
_cell.length_b   1.000
_cell.length_c   1.000
_cell.angle_alpha   90.00
_cell.angle_beta   90.00
_cell.angle_gamma   90.00
#
_symmetry.space_group_name_H-M   'P 1'
#
loop_
_entity.id
_entity.type
_entity.pdbx_description
1 polymer ?
#
loop_
_entity_poly.entity_id
_entity_poly.type
_entity_poly.pdbx_seq_one_letter_code
_entity_poly.pdbx_strand_id
1 'polypeptide(L)'
;MTRILKFKRSSLLIFLITSLFFFLIQCINNGADKKEALNNENDAFQQYAGSKACASCHKNIYDSFIKTNHFTTSQIADAENIKGSFEKGKNVFHYNPALFVSMQKTDSGFYEVENSHGSDTLSARTDIAIGSGTIGQTYLSWKGNNLFQLPISYLSSVHDWVNSPGYSDQTIFSRPINARCLECHTTYAKSIQSELSGQQEQFDKQKIIYGIGCERCHGPGAKHVEWQTGNPKETIPKYIVNPGKFSKKLSLDLCRLCHGGKMGNIKPAFTFTSGDKLQDYFIIDELAHTSNLDVHGNQFSLLANSKCFRTSKTMTCVTCHNAHDNERGDVALFSQRCMACHNKEHGTFCTTVATTMSSISANCIDCHMPQMASKKIVSQLSDGRGFTAELLRTHLIAVYPEATKNFLLKNKNK
;
A
#
# COMPACT_ATOMS: atom_id res chain seq x y z
N MET A 1 23.12 79.00 21.88
CA MET A 1 22.19 77.93 22.42
C MET A 1 21.64 76.93 21.41
N THR A 2 21.77 77.20 20.17
CA THR A 2 21.11 76.32 19.09
C THR A 2 21.91 75.12 18.63
N ARG A 3 23.22 74.99 18.83
CA ARG A 3 24.06 73.85 18.40
C ARG A 3 23.97 72.61 19.31
N ILE A 4 23.79 72.81 20.62
CA ILE A 4 23.72 71.68 21.59
C ILE A 4 22.40 70.95 21.48
N LEU A 5 21.31 71.64 21.13
CA LEU A 5 20.01 71.02 20.91
C LEU A 5 19.94 70.12 19.61
N LYS A 6 20.67 70.47 18.54
CA LYS A 6 20.77 69.71 17.32
C LYS A 6 21.55 68.38 17.53
N PHE A 7 22.63 68.47 18.35
CA PHE A 7 23.43 67.25 18.63
C PHE A 7 22.64 66.23 19.48
N LYS A 8 21.86 66.68 20.46
CA LYS A 8 21.00 65.77 21.25
C LYS A 8 19.90 65.13 20.45
N ARG A 9 19.31 65.84 19.48
CA ARG A 9 18.28 65.23 18.58
C ARG A 9 18.86 64.20 17.64
N SER A 10 20.05 64.41 17.08
CA SER A 10 20.71 63.39 16.21
C SER A 10 21.12 62.12 16.98
N SER A 11 21.64 62.28 18.22
CA SER A 11 21.98 61.12 19.06
C SER A 11 20.74 60.30 19.48
N LEU A 12 19.61 60.97 19.73
CA LEU A 12 18.35 60.32 20.06
C LEU A 12 17.79 59.55 18.84
N LEU A 13 17.94 60.13 17.66
CA LEU A 13 17.49 59.48 16.40
C LEU A 13 18.33 58.25 16.10
N ILE A 14 19.65 58.31 16.27
CA ILE A 14 20.56 57.15 16.08
C ILE A 14 20.24 56.06 17.10
N PHE A 15 19.99 56.42 18.36
CA PHE A 15 19.61 55.43 19.38
C PHE A 15 18.27 54.78 19.11
N LEU A 16 17.27 55.50 18.61
CA LEU A 16 15.99 54.95 18.20
C LEU A 16 16.12 54.01 16.99
N ILE A 17 16.94 54.35 16.00
CA ILE A 17 17.16 53.49 14.81
C ILE A 17 17.92 52.23 15.19
N THR A 18 18.95 52.31 16.04
CA THR A 18 19.70 51.13 16.50
C THR A 18 18.83 50.23 17.39
N SER A 19 18.01 50.82 18.27
CA SER A 19 17.05 50.02 19.07
C SER A 19 16.00 49.34 18.22
N LEU A 20 15.46 49.99 17.18
CA LEU A 20 14.51 49.42 16.24
C LEU A 20 15.14 48.28 15.44
N PHE A 21 16.40 48.45 15.03
CA PHE A 21 17.15 47.44 14.31
C PHE A 21 17.42 46.19 15.18
N PHE A 22 17.74 46.36 16.44
CA PHE A 22 17.88 45.27 17.42
C PHE A 22 16.55 44.53 17.66
N PHE A 23 15.44 45.28 17.76
CA PHE A 23 14.11 44.69 17.91
C PHE A 23 13.72 43.86 16.68
N LEU A 24 14.02 44.35 15.48
CA LEU A 24 13.74 43.60 14.24
C LEU A 24 14.59 42.33 14.11
N ILE A 25 15.88 42.37 14.51
CA ILE A 25 16.74 41.17 14.53
C ILE A 25 16.23 40.14 15.54
N GLN A 26 15.79 40.54 16.72
CA GLN A 26 15.21 39.64 17.71
C GLN A 26 13.89 39.02 17.24
N CYS A 27 13.05 39.77 16.53
CA CYS A 27 11.82 39.22 15.95
C CYS A 27 12.10 38.20 14.83
N ILE A 28 13.15 38.43 14.03
CA ILE A 28 13.55 37.51 12.96
C ILE A 28 14.13 36.21 13.56
N ASN A 29 15.03 36.30 14.53
CA ASN A 29 15.64 35.14 15.17
C ASN A 29 14.61 34.33 15.98
N ASN A 30 13.74 34.96 16.76
CA ASN A 30 12.68 34.26 17.49
C ASN A 30 11.65 33.61 16.55
N GLY A 31 11.47 34.13 15.34
CA GLY A 31 10.60 33.50 14.30
C GLY A 31 11.24 32.31 13.65
N ALA A 32 12.57 32.31 13.44
CA ALA A 32 13.31 31.21 12.88
C ALA A 32 13.41 30.03 13.87
N ASP A 33 13.80 30.32 15.12
CA ASP A 33 13.90 29.30 16.17
C ASP A 33 12.54 28.66 16.52
N LYS A 34 11.45 29.45 16.51
CA LYS A 34 10.09 28.90 16.66
C LYS A 34 9.66 28.05 15.48
N LYS A 35 10.05 28.37 14.24
CA LYS A 35 9.76 27.55 13.08
C LYS A 35 10.55 26.26 13.10
N GLU A 36 11.79 26.28 13.54
CA GLU A 36 12.62 25.07 13.67
C GLU A 36 12.14 24.18 14.84
N ALA A 37 11.81 24.76 15.99
CA ALA A 37 11.23 24.04 17.12
C ALA A 37 9.82 23.47 16.79
N LEU A 38 8.95 24.22 16.10
CA LEU A 38 7.65 23.76 15.64
C LEU A 38 7.76 22.68 14.56
N ASN A 39 8.80 22.71 13.72
CA ASN A 39 9.06 21.64 12.74
C ASN A 39 9.62 20.38 13.41
N ASN A 40 10.35 20.46 14.52
CA ASN A 40 10.87 19.32 15.25
C ASN A 40 9.83 18.65 16.16
N GLU A 41 8.93 19.39 16.79
CA GLU A 41 7.87 18.82 17.63
C GLU A 41 6.74 18.15 16.83
N ASN A 42 6.60 18.43 15.52
CA ASN A 42 5.52 17.93 14.67
C ASN A 42 5.99 17.07 13.50
N ASP A 43 7.18 16.46 13.54
CA ASP A 43 7.55 15.47 12.51
C ASP A 43 6.72 14.21 12.72
N ALA A 44 5.69 14.03 11.88
CA ALA A 44 4.79 12.88 11.94
C ALA A 44 5.56 11.54 11.94
N PHE A 45 6.73 11.48 11.33
CA PHE A 45 7.59 10.29 11.35
C PHE A 45 8.03 9.89 12.76
N GLN A 46 8.29 10.87 13.64
CA GLN A 46 8.70 10.63 15.04
C GLN A 46 7.59 10.01 15.90
N GLN A 47 6.35 10.05 15.44
CA GLN A 47 5.22 9.43 16.13
C GLN A 47 5.17 7.91 15.94
N TYR A 48 5.93 7.36 14.98
CA TYR A 48 5.99 5.94 14.68
C TYR A 48 7.10 5.26 15.49
N ALA A 49 6.77 4.14 16.11
CA ALA A 49 7.73 3.28 16.84
C ALA A 49 8.40 2.25 15.93
N GLY A 50 7.76 1.94 14.80
CA GLY A 50 8.10 0.82 13.92
C GLY A 50 7.62 -0.52 14.45
N SER A 51 7.20 -1.40 13.54
CA SER A 51 6.57 -2.70 13.90
C SER A 51 7.45 -3.57 14.81
N LYS A 52 8.78 -3.46 14.72
CA LYS A 52 9.71 -4.22 15.57
C LYS A 52 9.56 -3.88 17.06
N ALA A 53 9.22 -2.65 17.40
CA ALA A 53 8.98 -2.26 18.80
C ALA A 53 7.78 -2.99 19.41
N CYS A 54 6.77 -3.35 18.60
CA CYS A 54 5.58 -4.07 19.04
C CYS A 54 5.90 -5.53 19.46
N ALA A 55 6.97 -6.13 18.89
CA ALA A 55 7.34 -7.52 19.12
C ALA A 55 7.69 -7.82 20.58
N SER A 56 8.16 -6.84 21.33
CA SER A 56 8.57 -7.02 22.74
C SER A 56 7.39 -7.44 23.66
N CYS A 57 6.17 -6.97 23.34
CA CYS A 57 4.96 -7.29 24.11
C CYS A 57 3.96 -8.14 23.30
N HIS A 58 3.93 -8.02 21.97
CA HIS A 58 2.97 -8.68 21.08
C HIS A 58 3.62 -9.74 20.20
N LYS A 59 4.58 -10.52 20.74
CA LYS A 59 5.43 -11.44 19.97
C LYS A 59 4.67 -12.40 19.06
N ASN A 60 3.63 -13.07 19.56
CA ASN A 60 2.90 -14.07 18.77
C ASN A 60 2.19 -13.44 17.56
N ILE A 61 1.59 -12.26 17.74
CA ILE A 61 0.94 -11.50 16.66
C ILE A 61 2.00 -10.99 15.68
N TYR A 62 3.12 -10.50 16.17
CA TYR A 62 4.21 -10.03 15.36
C TYR A 62 4.76 -11.14 14.47
N ASP A 63 5.07 -12.33 15.04
CA ASP A 63 5.68 -13.45 14.31
C ASP A 63 4.78 -14.02 13.19
N SER A 64 3.44 -13.92 13.32
CA SER A 64 2.52 -14.28 12.25
C SER A 64 2.38 -13.14 11.24
N PHE A 65 2.25 -11.90 11.71
CA PHE A 65 1.97 -10.75 10.87
C PHE A 65 3.11 -10.42 9.89
N ILE A 66 4.38 -10.54 10.30
CA ILE A 66 5.53 -10.26 9.41
C ILE A 66 5.61 -11.20 8.20
N LYS A 67 4.86 -12.31 8.20
CA LYS A 67 4.74 -13.26 7.09
C LYS A 67 3.60 -12.91 6.12
N THR A 68 2.81 -11.88 6.43
CA THR A 68 1.67 -11.48 5.60
C THR A 68 2.11 -10.68 4.38
N ASN A 69 1.29 -10.73 3.34
CA ASN A 69 1.50 -9.90 2.15
C ASN A 69 1.37 -8.39 2.43
N HIS A 70 0.67 -8.00 3.50
CA HIS A 70 0.63 -6.62 3.96
C HIS A 70 2.02 -6.16 4.41
N PHE A 71 2.66 -6.91 5.30
CA PHE A 71 3.96 -6.52 5.83
C PHE A 71 5.05 -6.46 4.75
N THR A 72 4.99 -7.36 3.76
CA THR A 72 5.99 -7.47 2.69
C THR A 72 5.59 -6.75 1.40
N THR A 73 4.54 -5.90 1.43
CA THR A 73 4.02 -5.22 0.23
C THR A 73 4.95 -4.16 -0.34
N SER A 74 5.91 -3.66 0.44
CA SER A 74 7.07 -2.92 -0.06
C SER A 74 8.29 -3.17 0.81
N GLN A 75 9.46 -3.21 0.19
CA GLN A 75 10.73 -3.52 0.85
C GLN A 75 11.88 -2.84 0.08
N ILE A 76 13.03 -2.67 0.74
CA ILE A 76 14.26 -2.33 0.02
C ILE A 76 14.56 -3.46 -0.96
N ALA A 77 14.93 -3.10 -2.18
CA ALA A 77 15.27 -4.08 -3.20
C ALA A 77 16.67 -4.66 -2.93
N ASP A 78 16.71 -5.89 -2.47
CA ASP A 78 17.90 -6.67 -2.20
C ASP A 78 17.76 -8.12 -2.68
N ALA A 79 18.79 -8.93 -2.48
CA ALA A 79 18.82 -10.32 -2.94
C ALA A 79 17.76 -11.23 -2.29
N GLU A 80 17.26 -10.89 -1.11
CA GLU A 80 16.24 -11.67 -0.40
C GLU A 80 14.85 -11.29 -0.86
N ASN A 81 14.64 -10.03 -1.19
CA ASN A 81 13.34 -9.45 -1.46
C ASN A 81 12.94 -9.51 -2.94
N ILE A 82 13.88 -9.41 -3.88
CA ILE A 82 13.61 -9.50 -5.32
C ILE A 82 13.31 -10.96 -5.70
N LYS A 83 12.21 -11.19 -6.39
CA LYS A 83 11.75 -12.54 -6.76
C LYS A 83 12.19 -13.00 -8.15
N GLY A 84 12.48 -12.06 -9.03
CA GLY A 84 12.94 -12.38 -10.39
C GLY A 84 14.39 -12.90 -10.42
N SER A 85 14.74 -13.64 -11.47
CA SER A 85 16.08 -14.22 -11.64
C SER A 85 17.06 -13.24 -12.29
N PHE A 86 18.29 -13.19 -11.77
CA PHE A 86 19.43 -12.48 -12.36
C PHE A 86 20.38 -13.41 -13.10
N GLU A 87 20.04 -14.68 -13.23
CA GLU A 87 20.84 -15.64 -13.97
C GLU A 87 20.85 -15.32 -15.46
N LYS A 88 22.00 -15.47 -16.11
CA LYS A 88 22.13 -15.25 -17.55
C LYS A 88 21.12 -16.10 -18.34
N GLY A 89 20.40 -15.44 -19.21
CA GLY A 89 19.35 -16.08 -20.05
C GLY A 89 17.96 -16.15 -19.38
N LYS A 90 17.85 -15.79 -18.09
CA LYS A 90 16.57 -15.65 -17.37
C LYS A 90 16.34 -14.21 -16.87
N ASN A 91 17.26 -13.32 -17.17
CA ASN A 91 17.33 -11.98 -16.66
C ASN A 91 17.10 -10.92 -17.75
N VAL A 92 16.37 -11.26 -18.80
CA VAL A 92 16.14 -10.36 -19.94
C VAL A 92 14.67 -10.36 -20.32
N PHE A 93 14.14 -9.15 -20.57
CA PHE A 93 12.84 -8.94 -21.17
C PHE A 93 13.04 -8.30 -22.55
N HIS A 94 12.58 -8.97 -23.60
CA HIS A 94 12.65 -8.46 -24.98
C HIS A 94 11.32 -7.82 -25.38
N TYR A 95 11.36 -6.54 -25.76
CA TYR A 95 10.26 -5.86 -26.46
C TYR A 95 10.21 -6.31 -27.91
N ASN A 96 11.40 -6.35 -28.53
CA ASN A 96 11.65 -6.83 -29.88
C ASN A 96 13.14 -7.23 -30.03
N PRO A 97 13.59 -7.77 -31.17
CA PRO A 97 15.00 -8.17 -31.33
C PRO A 97 16.04 -7.07 -31.15
N ALA A 98 15.67 -5.79 -31.36
CA ALA A 98 16.59 -4.66 -31.25
C ALA A 98 16.48 -3.91 -29.90
N LEU A 99 15.44 -4.17 -29.12
CA LEU A 99 15.17 -3.48 -27.84
C LEU A 99 14.83 -4.48 -26.74
N PHE A 100 15.65 -4.52 -25.72
CA PHE A 100 15.42 -5.35 -24.54
C PHE A 100 15.90 -4.67 -23.25
N VAL A 101 15.45 -5.15 -22.10
CA VAL A 101 15.92 -4.74 -20.77
C VAL A 101 16.52 -5.95 -20.08
N SER A 102 17.74 -5.82 -19.59
CA SER A 102 18.40 -6.83 -18.79
C SER A 102 18.37 -6.44 -17.30
N MET A 103 18.04 -7.39 -16.45
CA MET A 103 18.13 -7.26 -15.01
C MET A 103 19.51 -7.69 -14.57
N GLN A 104 20.30 -6.75 -14.05
CA GLN A 104 21.70 -6.96 -13.73
C GLN A 104 21.95 -6.84 -12.23
N LYS A 105 22.78 -7.74 -11.69
CA LYS A 105 23.29 -7.67 -10.32
C LYS A 105 24.76 -7.29 -10.38
N THR A 106 25.12 -6.25 -9.66
CA THR A 106 26.50 -5.76 -9.51
C THR A 106 26.85 -5.64 -8.03
N ASP A 107 28.09 -5.30 -7.71
CA ASP A 107 28.52 -5.01 -6.34
C ASP A 107 27.81 -3.79 -5.74
N SER A 108 27.34 -2.85 -6.58
CA SER A 108 26.63 -1.65 -6.16
C SER A 108 25.10 -1.83 -6.05
N GLY A 109 24.54 -2.98 -6.43
CA GLY A 109 23.12 -3.30 -6.33
C GLY A 109 22.52 -3.94 -7.57
N PHE A 110 21.22 -3.78 -7.71
CA PHE A 110 20.40 -4.34 -8.78
C PHE A 110 19.99 -3.24 -9.75
N TYR A 111 19.98 -3.56 -11.05
CA TYR A 111 19.71 -2.58 -12.09
C TYR A 111 18.82 -3.16 -13.17
N GLU A 112 17.97 -2.31 -13.75
CA GLU A 112 17.37 -2.52 -15.05
C GLU A 112 18.19 -1.73 -16.07
N VAL A 113 18.69 -2.42 -17.08
CA VAL A 113 19.55 -1.85 -18.13
C VAL A 113 18.92 -2.07 -19.47
N GLU A 114 18.54 -0.97 -20.13
CA GLU A 114 18.05 -1.00 -21.50
C GLU A 114 19.20 -1.22 -22.47
N ASN A 115 19.01 -2.13 -23.41
CA ASN A 115 19.87 -2.29 -24.56
C ASN A 115 19.07 -2.00 -25.83
N SER A 116 19.56 -1.07 -26.61
CA SER A 116 18.99 -0.70 -27.92
C SER A 116 20.04 -0.85 -29.01
N HIS A 117 19.73 -1.65 -30.04
CA HIS A 117 20.61 -1.92 -31.17
C HIS A 117 22.02 -2.41 -30.78
N GLY A 118 22.11 -3.22 -29.71
CA GLY A 118 23.37 -3.80 -29.24
C GLY A 118 24.21 -2.90 -28.34
N SER A 119 23.67 -1.75 -27.90
CA SER A 119 24.34 -0.84 -26.98
C SER A 119 23.46 -0.56 -25.76
N ASP A 120 24.05 -0.54 -24.56
CA ASP A 120 23.38 -0.10 -23.35
C ASP A 120 23.10 1.41 -23.43
N THR A 121 21.84 1.79 -23.31
CA THR A 121 21.36 3.17 -23.54
C THR A 121 20.91 3.85 -22.27
N LEU A 122 20.14 3.15 -21.43
CA LEU A 122 19.61 3.65 -20.17
C LEU A 122 19.85 2.62 -19.06
N SER A 123 20.10 3.10 -17.87
CA SER A 123 20.22 2.23 -16.67
C SER A 123 19.58 2.91 -15.47
N ALA A 124 18.86 2.14 -14.67
CA ALA A 124 18.34 2.60 -13.41
C ALA A 124 18.50 1.55 -12.32
N ARG A 125 18.91 2.01 -11.13
CA ARG A 125 19.02 1.15 -9.96
C ARG A 125 17.63 0.76 -9.47
N THR A 126 17.48 -0.49 -9.10
CA THR A 126 16.30 -1.02 -8.42
C THR A 126 16.46 -0.77 -6.92
N ASP A 127 15.77 0.24 -6.39
CA ASP A 127 15.93 0.66 -4.99
C ASP A 127 14.85 0.10 -4.07
N ILE A 128 13.62 -0.01 -4.56
CA ILE A 128 12.46 -0.47 -3.79
C ILE A 128 11.70 -1.52 -4.61
N ALA A 129 11.37 -2.64 -3.97
CA ALA A 129 10.43 -3.62 -4.49
C ALA A 129 9.03 -3.32 -3.94
N ILE A 130 8.04 -3.21 -4.82
CA ILE A 130 6.63 -3.04 -4.50
C ILE A 130 5.89 -4.32 -4.86
N GLY A 131 5.20 -4.89 -3.89
CA GLY A 131 4.53 -6.19 -3.96
C GLY A 131 5.27 -7.27 -3.18
N SER A 132 4.52 -8.14 -2.53
CA SER A 132 5.08 -9.26 -1.73
C SER A 132 5.75 -10.35 -2.57
N GLY A 133 5.59 -10.29 -3.89
CA GLY A 133 5.99 -11.37 -4.80
C GLY A 133 4.98 -12.52 -4.91
N THR A 134 3.89 -12.51 -4.15
CA THR A 134 2.86 -13.56 -4.24
C THR A 134 2.08 -13.51 -5.57
N ILE A 135 1.80 -12.32 -6.06
CA ILE A 135 1.24 -12.06 -7.40
C ILE A 135 2.37 -11.61 -8.33
N GLY A 136 3.12 -10.63 -7.92
CA GLY A 136 4.24 -10.08 -8.67
C GLY A 136 4.94 -8.98 -7.87
N GLN A 137 5.95 -8.39 -8.50
CA GLN A 137 6.67 -7.25 -7.99
C GLN A 137 6.93 -6.26 -9.11
N THR A 138 6.72 -4.98 -8.83
CA THR A 138 7.26 -3.88 -9.63
C THR A 138 8.36 -3.18 -8.85
N TYR A 139 9.23 -2.45 -9.54
CA TYR A 139 10.41 -1.88 -8.92
C TYR A 139 10.44 -0.38 -9.10
N LEU A 140 11.01 0.30 -8.10
CA LEU A 140 11.14 1.75 -8.10
C LEU A 140 12.60 2.15 -7.99
N SER A 141 12.94 3.25 -8.64
CA SER A 141 14.27 3.85 -8.66
C SER A 141 14.25 5.29 -8.15
N TRP A 142 15.26 5.67 -7.39
CA TRP A 142 15.49 7.03 -6.97
C TRP A 142 16.28 7.85 -7.99
N LYS A 143 15.77 9.06 -8.31
CA LYS A 143 16.55 10.13 -8.97
C LYS A 143 16.48 11.37 -8.10
N GLY A 144 17.58 11.66 -7.37
CA GLY A 144 17.49 12.65 -6.29
C GLY A 144 16.45 12.21 -5.24
N ASN A 145 15.51 13.06 -4.92
CA ASN A 145 14.40 12.78 -4.00
C ASN A 145 13.11 12.37 -4.73
N ASN A 146 13.13 12.27 -6.05
CA ASN A 146 12.00 11.80 -6.85
C ASN A 146 12.06 10.27 -6.99
N LEU A 147 10.89 9.65 -7.04
CA LEU A 147 10.74 8.20 -7.15
C LEU A 147 10.03 7.87 -8.46
N PHE A 148 10.56 6.88 -9.18
CA PHE A 148 10.06 6.46 -10.48
C PHE A 148 9.84 4.96 -10.51
N GLN A 149 8.76 4.53 -11.15
CA GLN A 149 8.55 3.12 -11.47
C GLN A 149 9.42 2.72 -12.66
N LEU A 150 10.01 1.53 -12.55
CA LEU A 150 10.82 0.92 -13.61
C LEU A 150 9.95 0.14 -14.61
N PRO A 151 10.43 -0.02 -15.86
CA PRO A 151 9.64 -0.64 -16.92
C PRO A 151 9.40 -2.14 -16.75
N ILE A 152 10.25 -2.85 -16.02
CA ILE A 152 10.14 -4.30 -15.89
C ILE A 152 9.63 -4.69 -14.50
N SER A 153 8.74 -5.65 -14.47
CA SER A 153 8.16 -6.27 -13.27
C SER A 153 8.39 -7.77 -13.30
N TYR A 154 8.35 -8.41 -12.14
CA TYR A 154 8.27 -9.85 -12.03
C TYR A 154 6.83 -10.29 -11.82
N LEU A 155 6.39 -11.33 -12.53
CA LEU A 155 5.05 -11.89 -12.41
C LEU A 155 5.09 -13.36 -12.00
N SER A 156 4.50 -13.68 -10.85
CA SER A 156 4.62 -15.00 -10.25
C SER A 156 3.85 -16.08 -10.98
N SER A 157 2.76 -15.75 -11.67
CA SER A 157 1.96 -16.72 -12.43
C SER A 157 2.70 -17.29 -13.64
N VAL A 158 3.67 -16.55 -14.18
CA VAL A 158 4.52 -17.00 -15.30
C VAL A 158 5.96 -17.26 -14.87
N HIS A 159 6.32 -16.97 -13.61
CA HIS A 159 7.67 -17.07 -13.05
C HIS A 159 8.73 -16.36 -13.89
N ASP A 160 8.39 -15.18 -14.44
CA ASP A 160 9.21 -14.50 -15.42
C ASP A 160 9.15 -12.97 -15.27
N TRP A 161 10.10 -12.29 -15.89
CA TRP A 161 10.09 -10.87 -16.08
C TRP A 161 9.09 -10.49 -17.16
N VAL A 162 8.33 -9.44 -16.89
CA VAL A 162 7.27 -8.94 -17.77
C VAL A 162 7.34 -7.43 -17.86
N ASN A 163 6.77 -6.84 -18.92
CA ASN A 163 6.57 -5.39 -18.94
C ASN A 163 5.63 -4.96 -17.82
N SER A 164 5.97 -3.91 -17.09
CA SER A 164 5.18 -3.43 -15.96
C SER A 164 3.75 -3.07 -16.37
N PRO A 165 2.73 -3.41 -15.57
CA PRO A 165 1.34 -3.12 -15.91
C PRO A 165 1.11 -1.65 -16.23
N GLY A 166 0.44 -1.39 -17.35
CA GLY A 166 0.16 -0.03 -17.83
C GLY A 166 1.34 0.67 -18.53
N TYR A 167 2.42 -0.04 -18.81
CA TYR A 167 3.47 0.42 -19.71
C TYR A 167 3.12 0.05 -21.15
N SER A 168 3.58 0.90 -22.09
CA SER A 168 3.53 0.63 -23.52
C SER A 168 4.65 -0.33 -23.94
N ASP A 169 4.78 -0.56 -25.25
CA ASP A 169 5.88 -1.27 -25.88
C ASP A 169 7.20 -0.48 -25.94
N GLN A 170 7.30 0.60 -25.18
CA GLN A 170 8.50 1.44 -25.04
C GLN A 170 9.04 1.39 -23.64
N THR A 171 10.35 1.44 -23.51
CA THR A 171 11.05 1.54 -22.24
C THR A 171 10.94 2.95 -21.67
N ILE A 172 10.30 3.08 -20.50
CA ILE A 172 10.14 4.36 -19.80
C ILE A 172 10.71 4.23 -18.39
N PHE A 173 11.84 4.90 -18.11
CA PHE A 173 12.47 4.94 -16.78
C PHE A 173 12.09 6.18 -15.96
N SER A 174 11.02 6.87 -16.37
CA SER A 174 10.64 8.16 -15.79
C SER A 174 9.15 8.25 -15.43
N ARG A 175 8.48 7.11 -15.21
CA ARG A 175 7.09 7.12 -14.73
C ARG A 175 7.04 7.53 -13.26
N PRO A 176 6.49 8.71 -12.92
CA PRO A 176 6.58 9.24 -11.56
C PRO A 176 5.69 8.45 -10.60
N ILE A 177 6.16 8.31 -9.38
CA ILE A 177 5.40 7.79 -8.24
C ILE A 177 5.03 8.97 -7.34
N ASN A 178 3.77 9.02 -6.94
CA ASN A 178 3.26 9.99 -5.96
C ASN A 178 2.97 9.33 -4.61
N ALA A 179 2.71 10.15 -3.59
CA ALA A 179 2.46 9.70 -2.23
C ALA A 179 1.23 8.78 -2.14
N ARG A 180 0.21 8.97 -3.00
CA ARG A 180 -0.96 8.11 -3.03
C ARG A 180 -0.64 6.67 -3.45
N CYS A 181 0.35 6.46 -4.32
CA CYS A 181 0.84 5.11 -4.66
C CYS A 181 1.46 4.46 -3.43
N LEU A 182 2.33 5.20 -2.73
CA LEU A 182 3.01 4.71 -1.53
C LEU A 182 2.04 4.48 -0.37
N GLU A 183 0.98 5.26 -0.26
CA GLU A 183 0.00 5.18 0.84
C GLU A 183 -0.68 3.80 0.95
N CYS A 184 -0.82 3.08 -0.17
CA CYS A 184 -1.35 1.72 -0.20
C CYS A 184 -0.27 0.64 -0.03
N HIS A 185 1.01 1.00 -0.11
CA HIS A 185 2.12 0.03 -0.12
C HIS A 185 3.12 0.25 1.02
N THR A 186 3.03 1.36 1.76
CA THR A 186 3.90 1.67 2.90
C THR A 186 3.08 2.06 4.13
N THR A 187 3.65 1.91 5.30
CA THR A 187 3.06 2.41 6.55
C THR A 187 3.08 3.94 6.58
N TYR A 188 4.21 4.53 6.14
CA TYR A 188 4.40 5.96 6.06
C TYR A 188 5.45 6.31 5.01
N ALA A 189 5.29 7.46 4.36
CA ALA A 189 6.32 8.09 3.55
C ALA A 189 6.20 9.62 3.68
N LYS A 190 7.30 10.30 4.03
CA LYS A 190 7.33 11.75 4.16
C LYS A 190 7.53 12.40 2.80
N SER A 191 6.49 13.09 2.32
CA SER A 191 6.63 14.02 1.19
C SER A 191 7.31 15.30 1.68
N ILE A 192 8.35 15.75 0.98
CA ILE A 192 9.07 17.01 1.25
C ILE A 192 8.70 18.09 0.24
N GLN A 193 8.08 17.69 -0.88
CA GLN A 193 7.50 18.59 -1.86
C GLN A 193 6.23 17.97 -2.39
N SER A 194 5.11 18.65 -2.24
CA SER A 194 3.79 18.17 -2.67
C SER A 194 3.58 18.35 -4.17
N GLU A 195 2.83 17.44 -4.78
CA GLU A 195 2.33 17.50 -6.15
C GLU A 195 1.45 18.74 -6.42
N LEU A 196 0.88 19.34 -5.36
CA LEU A 196 0.06 20.57 -5.45
C LEU A 196 0.83 21.78 -5.99
N SER A 197 2.16 21.72 -6.02
CA SER A 197 3.02 22.76 -6.61
C SER A 197 3.13 22.69 -8.14
N GLY A 198 2.49 21.70 -8.79
CA GLY A 198 2.63 21.43 -10.23
C GLY A 198 3.99 20.81 -10.58
N GLN A 199 4.80 20.46 -9.59
CA GLN A 199 6.08 19.77 -9.75
C GLN A 199 5.94 18.32 -9.30
N GLN A 200 6.84 17.45 -9.76
CA GLN A 200 6.88 16.06 -9.32
C GLN A 200 7.14 15.99 -7.81
N GLU A 201 6.38 15.14 -7.14
CA GLU A 201 6.48 14.94 -5.70
C GLU A 201 7.85 14.38 -5.31
N GLN A 202 8.39 14.86 -4.19
CA GLN A 202 9.67 14.44 -3.64
C GLN A 202 9.49 13.85 -2.25
N PHE A 203 10.33 12.88 -1.91
CA PHE A 203 10.25 12.15 -0.64
C PHE A 203 11.56 12.21 0.13
N ASP A 204 11.46 12.19 1.45
CA ASP A 204 12.59 11.97 2.35
C ASP A 204 12.88 10.45 2.42
N LYS A 205 13.98 10.03 1.80
CA LYS A 205 14.39 8.62 1.73
C LYS A 205 14.57 7.96 3.10
N GLN A 206 14.91 8.74 4.12
CA GLN A 206 15.13 8.24 5.48
C GLN A 206 13.84 8.15 6.29
N LYS A 207 12.74 8.70 5.77
CA LYS A 207 11.44 8.75 6.47
C LYS A 207 10.37 7.99 5.71
N ILE A 208 10.72 6.78 5.27
CA ILE A 208 9.80 5.78 4.71
C ILE A 208 9.77 4.57 5.65
N ILE A 209 8.56 4.15 6.03
CA ILE A 209 8.32 2.91 6.76
C ILE A 209 7.71 1.92 5.76
N TYR A 210 8.53 1.01 5.28
CA TYR A 210 8.16 0.03 4.26
C TYR A 210 7.12 -0.97 4.77
N GLY A 211 6.36 -1.52 3.84
CA GLY A 211 5.27 -2.46 4.11
C GLY A 211 4.08 -1.82 4.83
N ILE A 212 2.97 -2.53 4.89
CA ILE A 212 1.84 -2.18 5.73
C ILE A 212 2.08 -2.82 7.10
N GLY A 213 2.69 -2.05 8.01
CA GLY A 213 3.01 -2.48 9.36
C GLY A 213 1.86 -2.32 10.35
N CYS A 214 2.12 -2.64 11.62
CA CYS A 214 1.14 -2.57 12.71
C CYS A 214 0.48 -1.18 12.78
N GLU A 215 1.28 -0.14 12.65
CA GLU A 215 0.87 1.25 12.85
C GLU A 215 0.02 1.80 11.70
N ARG A 216 -0.05 1.11 10.55
CA ARG A 216 -0.96 1.50 9.47
C ARG A 216 -2.43 1.29 9.87
N CYS A 217 -2.68 0.28 10.69
CA CYS A 217 -4.02 -0.07 11.19
C CYS A 217 -4.26 0.41 12.62
N HIS A 218 -3.23 0.45 13.46
CA HIS A 218 -3.35 0.79 14.87
C HIS A 218 -3.03 2.26 15.16
N GLY A 219 -2.58 3.02 14.17
CA GLY A 219 -2.07 4.39 14.32
C GLY A 219 -0.63 4.43 14.85
N PRO A 220 0.01 5.60 14.84
CA PRO A 220 1.38 5.79 15.31
C PRO A 220 1.55 5.37 16.76
N GLY A 221 2.54 4.52 17.04
CA GLY A 221 2.68 3.79 18.29
C GLY A 221 3.73 4.30 19.26
N ALA A 222 4.53 5.33 18.94
CA ALA A 222 5.64 5.75 19.79
C ALA A 222 5.19 6.11 21.23
N LYS A 223 4.12 6.90 21.37
CA LYS A 223 3.56 7.24 22.68
C LYS A 223 2.99 6.04 23.43
N HIS A 224 2.44 5.04 22.70
CA HIS A 224 1.95 3.81 23.29
C HIS A 224 3.11 3.00 23.88
N VAL A 225 4.19 2.83 23.12
CA VAL A 225 5.39 2.10 23.54
C VAL A 225 6.01 2.78 24.76
N GLU A 226 6.17 4.09 24.73
CA GLU A 226 6.68 4.88 25.85
C GLU A 226 5.81 4.71 27.11
N TRP A 227 4.50 4.88 26.97
CA TRP A 227 3.54 4.72 28.07
C TRP A 227 3.60 3.32 28.67
N GLN A 228 3.53 2.28 27.85
CA GLN A 228 3.45 0.90 28.33
C GLN A 228 4.76 0.45 28.96
N THR A 229 5.89 0.93 28.44
CA THR A 229 7.21 0.67 29.04
C THR A 229 7.33 1.29 30.43
N GLY A 230 6.82 2.51 30.61
CA GLY A 230 6.77 3.19 31.91
C GLY A 230 5.72 2.64 32.89
N ASN A 231 4.72 1.91 32.38
CA ASN A 231 3.58 1.40 33.15
C ASN A 231 3.32 -0.10 32.85
N PRO A 232 4.27 -1.00 33.14
CA PRO A 232 4.19 -2.41 32.68
C PRO A 232 3.05 -3.22 33.33
N LYS A 233 2.44 -2.73 34.41
CA LYS A 233 1.30 -3.39 35.09
C LYS A 233 -0.05 -2.93 34.54
N GLU A 234 -0.08 -1.87 33.73
CA GLU A 234 -1.32 -1.39 33.12
C GLU A 234 -1.76 -2.34 32.00
N THR A 235 -3.02 -2.77 32.07
CA THR A 235 -3.64 -3.67 31.07
C THR A 235 -4.50 -2.91 30.06
N ILE A 236 -4.85 -1.66 30.36
CA ILE A 236 -5.65 -0.81 29.46
C ILE A 236 -4.69 -0.05 28.54
N PRO A 237 -4.73 -0.33 27.21
CA PRO A 237 -3.85 0.35 26.28
C PRO A 237 -4.19 1.83 26.16
N LYS A 238 -3.18 2.70 26.17
CA LYS A 238 -3.31 4.14 25.88
C LYS A 238 -2.52 4.52 24.63
N TYR A 239 -2.94 5.59 23.99
CA TYR A 239 -2.26 6.19 22.81
C TYR A 239 -2.11 5.25 21.62
N ILE A 240 -3.01 4.26 21.50
CA ILE A 240 -3.08 3.31 20.38
C ILE A 240 -4.54 3.01 20.07
N VAL A 241 -4.83 2.77 18.81
CA VAL A 241 -6.18 2.43 18.36
C VAL A 241 -6.34 0.91 18.31
N ASN A 242 -7.51 0.43 18.70
CA ASN A 242 -7.88 -0.98 18.51
C ASN A 242 -9.01 -1.09 17.46
N PRO A 243 -8.71 -1.43 16.19
CA PRO A 243 -9.71 -1.56 15.14
C PRO A 243 -10.80 -2.60 15.42
N GLY A 244 -10.54 -3.58 16.29
CA GLY A 244 -11.54 -4.56 16.73
C GLY A 244 -12.71 -3.95 17.52
N LYS A 245 -12.57 -2.71 17.98
CA LYS A 245 -13.63 -1.96 18.67
C LYS A 245 -14.39 -0.98 17.75
N PHE A 246 -14.06 -0.95 16.47
CA PHE A 246 -14.69 -0.03 15.53
C PHE A 246 -16.14 -0.41 15.21
N SER A 247 -16.95 0.60 14.88
CA SER A 247 -18.20 0.37 14.19
C SER A 247 -17.97 -0.30 12.82
N LYS A 248 -18.98 -0.96 12.27
CA LYS A 248 -18.90 -1.55 10.92
C LYS A 248 -18.35 -0.55 9.91
N LYS A 249 -18.82 0.70 9.91
CA LYS A 249 -18.37 1.73 8.97
C LYS A 249 -16.87 2.03 9.11
N LEU A 250 -16.37 2.31 10.30
CA LEU A 250 -14.96 2.64 10.52
C LEU A 250 -14.04 1.45 10.24
N SER A 251 -14.48 0.22 10.55
CA SER A 251 -13.73 -1.00 10.21
C SER A 251 -13.60 -1.17 8.69
N LEU A 252 -14.66 -0.87 7.94
CA LEU A 252 -14.65 -0.92 6.48
C LEU A 252 -13.83 0.23 5.88
N ASP A 253 -13.94 1.44 6.42
CA ASP A 253 -13.19 2.62 5.96
C ASP A 253 -11.68 2.39 6.03
N LEU A 254 -11.19 1.74 7.09
CA LEU A 254 -9.79 1.36 7.25
C LEU A 254 -9.29 0.46 6.10
N CYS A 255 -10.04 -0.58 5.74
CA CYS A 255 -9.66 -1.48 4.64
C CYS A 255 -9.86 -0.82 3.27
N ARG A 256 -10.93 -0.03 3.13
CA ARG A 256 -11.31 0.67 1.90
C ARG A 256 -10.26 1.67 1.45
N LEU A 257 -9.47 2.23 2.36
CA LEU A 257 -8.35 3.12 2.04
C LEU A 257 -7.48 2.59 0.89
N CYS A 258 -7.18 1.28 0.92
CA CYS A 258 -6.33 0.61 -0.09
C CYS A 258 -7.13 -0.33 -1.00
N HIS A 259 -8.23 -0.91 -0.52
CA HIS A 259 -9.03 -1.91 -1.22
C HIS A 259 -10.37 -1.38 -1.76
N GLY A 260 -10.54 -0.06 -1.80
CA GLY A 260 -11.75 0.62 -2.26
C GLY A 260 -11.74 1.08 -3.71
N GLY A 261 -10.66 0.83 -4.44
CA GLY A 261 -10.47 1.31 -5.81
C GLY A 261 -9.92 2.73 -5.88
N LYS A 262 -10.09 3.35 -7.06
CA LYS A 262 -9.63 4.72 -7.27
C LYS A 262 -10.52 5.70 -6.51
N MET A 263 -9.92 6.55 -5.70
CA MET A 263 -10.57 7.64 -4.97
C MET A 263 -9.85 8.96 -5.26
N GLY A 264 -10.59 10.05 -5.33
CA GLY A 264 -10.01 11.41 -5.43
C GLY A 264 -9.55 11.88 -4.06
N ASN A 265 -8.38 12.53 -3.99
CA ASN A 265 -7.87 13.05 -2.72
C ASN A 265 -8.57 14.38 -2.37
N ILE A 266 -9.08 14.51 -1.13
CA ILE A 266 -9.49 15.78 -0.51
C ILE A 266 -8.35 16.31 0.34
N LYS A 267 -7.63 15.43 1.04
CA LYS A 267 -6.47 15.76 1.88
C LYS A 267 -5.21 15.09 1.35
N PRO A 268 -4.02 15.55 1.74
CA PRO A 268 -2.76 14.92 1.37
C PRO A 268 -2.71 13.45 1.81
N ALA A 269 -1.97 12.63 1.07
CA ALA A 269 -1.72 11.23 1.43
C ALA A 269 -1.06 11.13 2.82
N PHE A 270 -1.27 10.00 3.51
CA PHE A 270 -0.79 9.73 4.88
C PHE A 270 -1.39 10.63 5.98
N THR A 271 -2.41 11.42 5.69
CA THR A 271 -3.13 12.19 6.72
C THR A 271 -4.32 11.43 7.31
N PHE A 272 -4.82 10.38 6.64
CA PHE A 272 -5.86 9.51 7.19
C PHE A 272 -5.30 8.69 8.35
N THR A 273 -5.97 8.80 9.50
CA THR A 273 -5.65 8.04 10.71
C THR A 273 -6.71 6.98 10.97
N SER A 274 -6.28 5.81 11.45
CA SER A 274 -7.18 4.71 11.80
C SER A 274 -8.23 5.16 12.82
N GLY A 275 -9.51 4.99 12.46
CA GLY A 275 -10.66 5.46 13.22
C GLY A 275 -11.31 6.72 12.68
N ASP A 276 -10.70 7.38 11.71
CA ASP A 276 -11.31 8.49 10.98
C ASP A 276 -12.34 8.00 9.95
N LYS A 277 -13.20 8.91 9.50
CA LYS A 277 -14.13 8.64 8.40
C LYS A 277 -13.42 8.86 7.07
N LEU A 278 -13.35 7.85 6.23
CA LEU A 278 -12.63 7.91 4.96
C LEU A 278 -13.13 9.03 4.02
N GLN A 279 -14.43 9.32 4.05
CA GLN A 279 -15.05 10.38 3.26
C GLN A 279 -14.54 11.79 3.58
N ASP A 280 -13.92 12.01 4.74
CA ASP A 280 -13.34 13.30 5.12
C ASP A 280 -11.97 13.54 4.48
N TYR A 281 -11.42 12.51 3.82
CA TYR A 281 -10.10 12.47 3.19
C TYR A 281 -10.14 12.20 1.71
N PHE A 282 -11.21 11.54 1.24
CA PHE A 282 -11.32 11.10 -0.15
C PHE A 282 -12.72 11.31 -0.72
N ILE A 283 -12.77 11.68 -2.01
CA ILE A 283 -13.98 11.61 -2.82
C ILE A 283 -14.21 10.15 -3.18
N ILE A 284 -15.31 9.59 -2.73
CA ILE A 284 -15.65 8.19 -2.87
C ILE A 284 -16.81 8.05 -3.88
N ASP A 285 -16.57 7.30 -4.96
CA ASP A 285 -17.64 6.89 -5.87
C ASP A 285 -18.40 5.68 -5.27
N GLU A 286 -19.57 5.93 -4.71
CA GLU A 286 -20.42 4.88 -4.14
C GLU A 286 -21.32 4.22 -5.19
N LEU A 287 -21.44 4.81 -6.39
CA LEU A 287 -22.32 4.38 -7.45
C LEU A 287 -21.62 3.58 -8.55
N ALA A 288 -20.36 3.23 -8.36
CA ALA A 288 -19.61 2.48 -9.36
C ALA A 288 -20.32 1.16 -9.72
N HIS A 289 -20.75 1.05 -10.97
CA HIS A 289 -21.40 -0.17 -11.48
C HIS A 289 -20.41 -1.35 -11.45
N THR A 290 -20.91 -2.52 -11.03
CA THR A 290 -20.09 -3.74 -10.90
C THR A 290 -19.37 -4.15 -12.19
N SER A 291 -19.96 -3.87 -13.35
CA SER A 291 -19.34 -4.14 -14.66
C SER A 291 -18.02 -3.38 -14.89
N ASN A 292 -17.83 -2.25 -14.22
CA ASN A 292 -16.65 -1.40 -14.34
C ASN A 292 -15.60 -1.66 -13.24
N LEU A 293 -15.94 -2.48 -12.23
CA LEU A 293 -15.03 -2.80 -11.14
C LEU A 293 -14.05 -3.89 -11.57
N ASP A 294 -12.78 -3.62 -11.37
CA ASP A 294 -11.72 -4.61 -11.54
C ASP A 294 -11.60 -5.49 -10.29
N VAL A 295 -11.20 -6.73 -10.44
CA VAL A 295 -10.94 -7.62 -9.31
C VAL A 295 -9.71 -7.23 -8.51
N HIS A 296 -8.83 -6.39 -9.07
CA HIS A 296 -7.69 -5.80 -8.39
C HIS A 296 -8.06 -4.45 -7.77
N GLY A 297 -7.80 -4.31 -6.46
CA GLY A 297 -7.96 -3.03 -5.74
C GLY A 297 -9.41 -2.63 -5.42
N ASN A 298 -10.43 -3.36 -5.88
CA ASN A 298 -11.84 -3.03 -5.65
C ASN A 298 -12.59 -4.05 -4.78
N GLN A 299 -11.91 -4.73 -3.88
CA GLN A 299 -12.48 -5.79 -3.06
C GLN A 299 -13.68 -5.29 -2.25
N PHE A 300 -13.58 -4.06 -1.68
CA PHE A 300 -14.69 -3.45 -0.95
C PHE A 300 -15.91 -3.24 -1.85
N SER A 301 -15.74 -2.59 -3.00
CA SER A 301 -16.86 -2.25 -3.89
C SER A 301 -17.53 -3.49 -4.48
N LEU A 302 -16.77 -4.54 -4.78
CA LEU A 302 -17.30 -5.83 -5.20
C LEU A 302 -18.09 -6.49 -4.08
N LEU A 303 -17.55 -6.53 -2.85
CA LEU A 303 -18.24 -7.09 -1.69
C LEU A 303 -19.52 -6.32 -1.34
N ALA A 304 -19.48 -5.00 -1.43
CA ALA A 304 -20.65 -4.14 -1.15
C ALA A 304 -21.83 -4.42 -2.08
N ASN A 305 -21.59 -4.96 -3.26
CA ASN A 305 -22.63 -5.41 -4.19
C ASN A 305 -23.14 -6.83 -3.91
N SER A 306 -22.54 -7.57 -2.99
CA SER A 306 -22.97 -8.93 -2.62
C SER A 306 -24.22 -8.90 -1.75
N LYS A 307 -25.18 -9.80 -2.01
CA LYS A 307 -26.46 -9.86 -1.27
C LYS A 307 -26.23 -10.08 0.24
N CYS A 308 -25.36 -11.03 0.61
CA CYS A 308 -25.04 -11.34 2.00
C CYS A 308 -24.46 -10.13 2.76
N PHE A 309 -23.58 -9.34 2.12
CA PHE A 309 -23.01 -8.14 2.72
C PHE A 309 -24.08 -7.05 2.94
N ARG A 310 -24.96 -6.84 1.95
CA ARG A 310 -26.03 -5.82 2.02
C ARG A 310 -27.09 -6.15 3.07
N THR A 311 -27.36 -7.44 3.30
CA THR A 311 -28.34 -7.88 4.29
C THR A 311 -27.75 -7.99 5.70
N SER A 312 -26.44 -8.18 5.83
CA SER A 312 -25.78 -8.27 7.14
C SER A 312 -25.55 -6.89 7.77
N LYS A 313 -25.95 -6.74 9.02
CA LYS A 313 -25.70 -5.52 9.82
C LYS A 313 -24.27 -5.46 10.38
N THR A 314 -23.57 -6.59 10.48
CA THR A 314 -22.29 -6.72 11.20
C THR A 314 -21.11 -7.12 10.32
N MET A 315 -21.34 -7.66 9.12
CA MET A 315 -20.28 -8.15 8.26
C MET A 315 -19.27 -7.06 7.89
N THR A 316 -17.99 -7.35 8.10
CA THR A 316 -16.84 -6.53 7.72
C THR A 316 -15.80 -7.42 7.03
N CYS A 317 -14.66 -6.86 6.64
CA CYS A 317 -13.56 -7.65 6.05
C CYS A 317 -13.03 -8.71 7.02
N VAL A 318 -12.95 -8.38 8.32
CA VAL A 318 -12.47 -9.30 9.35
C VAL A 318 -13.47 -10.41 9.72
N THR A 319 -14.68 -10.38 9.19
CA THR A 319 -15.59 -11.53 9.27
C THR A 319 -15.03 -12.74 8.51
N CYS A 320 -14.29 -12.47 7.43
CA CYS A 320 -13.72 -13.50 6.55
C CYS A 320 -12.20 -13.55 6.57
N HIS A 321 -11.50 -12.51 7.06
CA HIS A 321 -10.04 -12.41 7.05
C HIS A 321 -9.49 -12.17 8.46
N ASN A 322 -8.39 -12.86 8.80
CA ASN A 322 -7.54 -12.46 9.91
C ASN A 322 -6.45 -11.51 9.38
N ALA A 323 -6.51 -10.24 9.80
CA ALA A 323 -5.55 -9.25 9.34
C ALA A 323 -4.11 -9.47 9.85
N HIS A 324 -3.94 -10.32 10.87
CA HIS A 324 -2.64 -10.61 11.48
C HIS A 324 -2.00 -11.91 10.98
N ASP A 325 -2.63 -12.61 10.03
CA ASP A 325 -2.15 -13.91 9.58
C ASP A 325 -2.19 -14.04 8.06
N ASN A 326 -1.37 -14.94 7.52
CA ASN A 326 -1.37 -15.24 6.08
C ASN A 326 -2.25 -16.48 5.80
N GLU A 327 -3.53 -16.23 5.59
CA GLU A 327 -4.53 -17.27 5.29
C GLU A 327 -4.71 -17.54 3.79
N ARG A 328 -3.81 -17.00 2.96
CA ARG A 328 -3.95 -17.08 1.50
C ARG A 328 -3.93 -18.53 1.03
N GLY A 329 -4.94 -18.90 0.22
CA GLY A 329 -5.06 -20.25 -0.35
C GLY A 329 -5.81 -21.25 0.51
N ASP A 330 -6.11 -20.94 1.78
CA ASP A 330 -6.88 -21.82 2.66
C ASP A 330 -8.38 -21.74 2.34
N VAL A 331 -8.77 -22.42 1.26
CA VAL A 331 -10.16 -22.46 0.78
C VAL A 331 -11.10 -23.08 1.80
N ALA A 332 -10.63 -24.07 2.57
CA ALA A 332 -11.44 -24.75 3.60
C ALA A 332 -11.76 -23.80 4.76
N LEU A 333 -10.78 -23.05 5.25
CA LEU A 333 -10.97 -22.04 6.30
C LEU A 333 -11.98 -20.96 5.88
N PHE A 334 -11.84 -20.42 4.67
CA PHE A 334 -12.78 -19.42 4.17
C PHE A 334 -14.19 -20.01 3.98
N SER A 335 -14.31 -21.25 3.55
CA SER A 335 -15.60 -21.94 3.41
C SER A 335 -16.27 -22.15 4.78
N GLN A 336 -15.53 -22.48 5.83
CA GLN A 336 -16.03 -22.56 7.20
C GLN A 336 -16.63 -21.24 7.66
N ARG A 337 -15.98 -20.11 7.33
CA ARG A 337 -16.50 -18.77 7.64
C ARG A 337 -17.80 -18.45 6.89
N CYS A 338 -17.97 -18.95 5.68
CA CYS A 338 -19.27 -18.89 4.96
C CYS A 338 -20.33 -19.71 5.69
N MET A 339 -19.98 -20.93 6.12
CA MET A 339 -20.90 -21.84 6.80
C MET A 339 -21.32 -21.38 8.19
N ALA A 340 -20.64 -20.44 8.80
CA ALA A 340 -21.08 -19.81 10.05
C ALA A 340 -22.46 -19.13 9.91
N CYS A 341 -22.82 -18.68 8.69
CA CYS A 341 -24.12 -18.09 8.38
C CYS A 341 -24.93 -18.96 7.41
N HIS A 342 -24.25 -19.65 6.47
CA HIS A 342 -24.87 -20.50 5.45
C HIS A 342 -24.86 -21.95 5.88
N ASN A 343 -25.76 -22.34 6.77
CA ASN A 343 -25.90 -23.69 7.31
C ASN A 343 -27.33 -24.23 7.15
N LYS A 344 -27.56 -25.50 7.48
CA LYS A 344 -28.86 -26.15 7.38
C LYS A 344 -29.88 -25.59 8.35
N GLU A 345 -29.45 -25.19 9.56
CA GLU A 345 -30.31 -24.64 10.59
C GLU A 345 -30.94 -23.30 10.17
N HIS A 346 -30.19 -22.49 9.44
CA HIS A 346 -30.70 -21.23 8.89
C HIS A 346 -31.40 -21.37 7.54
N GLY A 347 -31.53 -22.60 6.99
CA GLY A 347 -32.17 -22.85 5.69
C GLY A 347 -31.46 -22.21 4.49
N THR A 348 -30.20 -21.80 4.65
CA THR A 348 -29.41 -21.06 3.66
C THR A 348 -28.23 -21.87 3.12
N PHE A 349 -28.20 -23.18 3.42
CA PHE A 349 -27.14 -24.05 2.95
C PHE A 349 -27.25 -24.29 1.43
N CYS A 350 -26.12 -24.46 0.78
CA CYS A 350 -26.06 -24.66 -0.66
C CYS A 350 -26.77 -25.96 -1.09
N THR A 351 -27.80 -25.85 -1.94
CA THR A 351 -28.59 -26.98 -2.43
C THR A 351 -27.79 -27.95 -3.28
N THR A 352 -26.80 -27.49 -4.03
CA THR A 352 -25.89 -28.34 -4.83
C THR A 352 -25.06 -29.29 -3.96
N VAL A 353 -24.65 -28.85 -2.78
CA VAL A 353 -23.89 -29.68 -1.83
C VAL A 353 -24.77 -30.75 -1.21
N ALA A 354 -26.05 -30.43 -0.97
CA ALA A 354 -26.99 -31.41 -0.40
C ALA A 354 -27.23 -32.65 -1.31
N THR A 355 -26.91 -32.52 -2.61
CA THR A 355 -27.20 -33.57 -3.61
C THR A 355 -25.95 -34.29 -4.11
N THR A 356 -24.71 -33.80 -3.89
CA THR A 356 -23.61 -34.26 -4.71
C THR A 356 -22.35 -34.74 -4.00
N MET A 357 -21.92 -34.30 -2.83
CA MET A 357 -20.71 -34.90 -2.18
C MET A 357 -20.26 -34.09 -0.91
N SER A 358 -19.68 -34.79 0.07
CA SER A 358 -19.09 -34.20 1.29
C SER A 358 -17.85 -33.33 1.01
N SER A 359 -17.09 -33.62 -0.06
CA SER A 359 -15.90 -32.84 -0.45
C SER A 359 -16.21 -31.44 -0.98
N ILE A 360 -17.44 -31.22 -1.48
CA ILE A 360 -17.88 -29.92 -2.03
C ILE A 360 -18.19 -28.95 -0.89
N SER A 361 -18.65 -29.43 0.27
CA SER A 361 -18.98 -28.59 1.44
C SER A 361 -17.77 -27.82 1.98
N ALA A 362 -16.56 -28.24 1.69
CA ALA A 362 -15.33 -27.58 2.09
C ALA A 362 -14.86 -26.50 1.08
N ASN A 363 -15.59 -26.26 -0.03
CA ASN A 363 -15.17 -25.32 -1.06
C ASN A 363 -16.36 -24.49 -1.62
N CYS A 364 -16.79 -23.51 -0.86
CA CYS A 364 -17.76 -22.53 -1.32
C CYS A 364 -17.15 -21.51 -2.30
N ILE A 365 -15.84 -21.28 -2.16
CA ILE A 365 -15.11 -20.16 -2.75
C ILE A 365 -15.01 -20.30 -4.28
N ASP A 366 -14.68 -21.49 -4.80
CA ASP A 366 -14.47 -21.65 -6.23
C ASP A 366 -15.75 -21.44 -7.05
N CYS A 367 -16.93 -21.68 -6.44
CA CYS A 367 -18.23 -21.47 -7.10
C CYS A 367 -18.78 -20.04 -6.90
N HIS A 368 -18.57 -19.44 -5.71
CA HIS A 368 -19.20 -18.18 -5.34
C HIS A 368 -18.27 -16.96 -5.43
N MET A 369 -16.97 -17.18 -5.49
CA MET A 369 -15.91 -16.15 -5.61
C MET A 369 -14.83 -16.63 -6.61
N PRO A 370 -15.19 -16.97 -7.86
CA PRO A 370 -14.22 -17.51 -8.81
C PRO A 370 -13.07 -16.55 -9.08
N GLN A 371 -11.96 -17.12 -9.57
CA GLN A 371 -10.87 -16.31 -10.10
C GLN A 371 -11.31 -15.67 -11.43
N MET A 372 -11.01 -14.39 -11.57
CA MET A 372 -11.32 -13.61 -12.77
C MET A 372 -10.07 -12.83 -13.20
N ALA A 373 -9.91 -12.64 -14.51
CA ALA A 373 -8.79 -11.87 -15.04
C ALA A 373 -8.90 -10.40 -14.63
N SER A 374 -7.83 -9.86 -14.08
CA SER A 374 -7.70 -8.42 -13.84
C SER A 374 -7.61 -7.68 -15.18
N LYS A 375 -8.31 -6.55 -15.27
CA LYS A 375 -8.18 -5.59 -16.38
C LYS A 375 -7.08 -4.55 -16.12
N LYS A 376 -6.53 -4.51 -14.91
CA LYS A 376 -5.52 -3.55 -14.45
C LYS A 376 -4.13 -4.16 -14.36
N ILE A 377 -4.03 -5.40 -13.89
CA ILE A 377 -2.77 -6.15 -13.89
C ILE A 377 -2.75 -7.01 -15.16
N VAL A 378 -2.44 -6.34 -16.28
CA VAL A 378 -2.20 -6.94 -17.59
C VAL A 378 -0.79 -6.58 -17.98
N SER A 379 0.02 -7.59 -18.24
CA SER A 379 1.44 -7.45 -18.54
C SER A 379 1.75 -8.07 -19.90
N GLN A 380 2.60 -7.39 -20.68
CA GLN A 380 3.16 -7.94 -21.90
C GLN A 380 4.24 -8.97 -21.54
N LEU A 381 4.21 -10.09 -22.19
CA LEU A 381 5.24 -11.13 -22.11
C LEU A 381 6.39 -10.84 -23.07
N SER A 382 7.59 -11.29 -22.72
CA SER A 382 8.78 -11.15 -23.56
C SER A 382 8.61 -11.81 -24.93
N ASP A 383 9.40 -11.37 -25.91
CA ASP A 383 9.50 -11.99 -27.25
C ASP A 383 8.18 -12.06 -28.03
N GLY A 384 7.29 -11.10 -27.84
CA GLY A 384 6.03 -11.06 -28.57
C GLY A 384 5.05 -12.20 -28.22
N ARG A 385 5.25 -12.89 -27.11
CA ARG A 385 4.36 -13.97 -26.61
C ARG A 385 2.95 -13.48 -26.24
N GLY A 386 2.66 -12.18 -26.43
CA GLY A 386 1.37 -11.57 -26.15
C GLY A 386 1.26 -11.01 -24.73
N PHE A 387 0.03 -10.98 -24.22
CA PHE A 387 -0.29 -10.42 -22.92
C PHE A 387 -0.84 -11.49 -21.99
N THR A 388 -0.58 -11.32 -20.70
CA THR A 388 -1.19 -12.12 -19.63
C THR A 388 -1.88 -11.20 -18.64
N ALA A 389 -2.99 -11.67 -18.07
CA ALA A 389 -3.72 -10.97 -17.01
C ALA A 389 -3.70 -11.80 -15.74
N GLU A 390 -3.44 -11.18 -14.61
CA GLU A 390 -3.50 -11.89 -13.34
C GLU A 390 -4.91 -12.32 -12.98
N LEU A 391 -5.02 -13.57 -12.51
CA LEU A 391 -6.26 -14.16 -12.02
C LEU A 391 -6.42 -13.88 -10.52
N LEU A 392 -7.41 -13.09 -10.17
CA LEU A 392 -7.72 -12.73 -8.79
C LEU A 392 -9.15 -13.13 -8.45
N ARG A 393 -9.37 -13.52 -7.19
CA ARG A 393 -10.72 -13.84 -6.72
C ARG A 393 -11.59 -12.61 -6.66
N THR A 394 -12.75 -12.68 -7.29
CA THR A 394 -13.77 -11.66 -7.13
C THR A 394 -14.33 -11.65 -5.70
N HIS A 395 -14.60 -10.44 -5.18
CA HIS A 395 -15.32 -10.27 -3.92
C HIS A 395 -16.82 -9.98 -4.12
N LEU A 396 -17.29 -10.00 -5.36
CA LEU A 396 -18.73 -10.09 -5.65
C LEU A 396 -19.18 -11.53 -5.39
N ILE A 397 -19.73 -11.77 -4.22
CA ILE A 397 -20.24 -13.08 -3.81
C ILE A 397 -21.57 -13.34 -4.47
N ALA A 398 -21.63 -14.27 -5.41
CA ALA A 398 -22.80 -14.58 -6.22
C ALA A 398 -22.81 -16.04 -6.65
N VAL A 399 -23.81 -16.46 -7.39
CA VAL A 399 -23.83 -17.72 -8.11
C VAL A 399 -23.24 -17.51 -9.50
N TYR A 400 -22.20 -18.25 -9.83
CA TYR A 400 -21.52 -18.25 -11.13
C TYR A 400 -21.73 -19.60 -11.81
N PRO A 401 -22.72 -19.75 -12.72
CA PRO A 401 -23.08 -21.05 -13.30
C PRO A 401 -21.90 -21.75 -13.99
N GLU A 402 -21.11 -21.03 -14.79
CA GLU A 402 -19.97 -21.60 -15.50
C GLU A 402 -18.83 -22.02 -14.55
N ALA A 403 -18.51 -21.21 -13.53
CA ALA A 403 -17.53 -21.58 -12.52
C ALA A 403 -17.99 -22.82 -11.73
N THR A 404 -19.27 -22.87 -11.37
CA THR A 404 -19.86 -24.03 -10.71
C THR A 404 -19.79 -25.29 -11.58
N LYS A 405 -20.17 -25.21 -12.86
CA LYS A 405 -20.09 -26.32 -13.81
C LYS A 405 -18.65 -26.82 -13.94
N ASN A 406 -17.68 -25.93 -14.13
CA ASN A 406 -16.27 -26.28 -14.27
C ASN A 406 -15.73 -26.96 -13.00
N PHE A 407 -16.11 -26.44 -11.82
CA PHE A 407 -15.74 -27.03 -10.54
C PHE A 407 -16.29 -28.45 -10.38
N LEU A 408 -17.57 -28.67 -10.68
CA LEU A 408 -18.20 -29.98 -10.60
C LEU A 408 -17.58 -30.98 -11.57
N LEU A 409 -17.28 -30.57 -12.82
CA LEU A 409 -16.60 -31.40 -13.79
C LEU A 409 -15.21 -31.82 -13.32
N LYS A 410 -14.43 -30.88 -12.78
CA LYS A 410 -13.06 -31.14 -12.27
C LYS A 410 -13.04 -32.13 -11.09
N ASN A 411 -14.10 -32.15 -10.28
CA ASN A 411 -14.18 -32.96 -9.08
C ASN A 411 -15.07 -34.20 -9.22
N LYS A 412 -15.61 -34.48 -10.41
CA LYS A 412 -16.48 -35.65 -10.67
C LYS A 412 -15.73 -36.98 -10.61
N ASN A 413 -14.40 -36.92 -10.76
CA ASN A 413 -13.53 -38.09 -10.82
C ASN A 413 -12.60 -38.25 -9.59
N LYS A 414 -12.86 -37.46 -8.54
CA LYS A 414 -12.23 -37.59 -7.23
C LYS A 414 -13.21 -38.12 -6.21
#